data_8aa1b526fb8d788db3f5c35cbafb3c53
#
_entry.id   8aa1b526fb8d788db3f5c35cbafb3c53
#
_cell.length_a   1.000
_cell.length_b   1.000
_cell.length_c   1.000
_cell.angle_alpha   90.00
_cell.angle_beta   90.00
_cell.angle_gamma   90.00
#
_symmetry.space_group_name_H-M   'P 1'
#
loop_
_entity.id
_entity.type
_entity.pdbx_description
1 polymer ?
#
loop_
_entity_poly.entity_id
_entity_poly.type
_entity_poly.pdbx_seq_one_letter_code
_entity_poly.pdbx_strand_id
1 'polypeptide(L)'
;LLDKGFYGAGLLLSLQNSGANRHWLLPAKKGVKYTLLDDEESDDMRVEMKVSPQARKKNPNLPETWQVRAVTYQVQGKPKTVFTSLPREQYDAGAVAALYHERWEIELGYRDIKSSMQHNALVLRSKTVELVYQELWGLLLGYNLVRREASQAAVEHGRMPNEISFKYACQ
;
A
#
# COMPACT_ATOMS: atom_id res chain seq x y z
N LEU A 1 2.47 1.88 1.49
CA LEU A 1 1.57 0.72 1.47
C LEU A 1 1.90 -0.17 0.28
N LEU A 2 1.97 -1.49 0.48
CA LEU A 2 2.36 -2.44 -0.56
C LEU A 2 1.33 -3.57 -0.68
N ASP A 3 1.23 -4.15 -1.88
CA ASP A 3 0.49 -5.39 -2.10
C ASP A 3 1.34 -6.61 -1.67
N LYS A 4 0.67 -7.74 -1.40
CA LYS A 4 1.33 -9.01 -1.07
C LYS A 4 2.33 -9.51 -2.11
N GLY A 5 2.24 -9.02 -3.35
CA GLY A 5 3.19 -9.31 -4.42
C GLY A 5 4.60 -8.80 -4.14
N PHE A 6 4.72 -7.72 -3.38
CA PHE A 6 5.99 -7.10 -3.01
C PHE A 6 6.68 -7.74 -1.79
N TYR A 7 6.16 -8.86 -1.30
CA TYR A 7 6.74 -9.56 -0.17
C TYR A 7 8.10 -10.15 -0.53
N GLY A 8 9.16 -9.51 -0.04
CA GLY A 8 10.53 -9.95 -0.21
C GLY A 8 11.47 -9.21 0.75
N ALA A 9 12.22 -9.96 1.58
CA ALA A 9 13.10 -9.39 2.60
C ALA A 9 14.08 -8.35 2.02
N GLY A 10 14.67 -8.63 0.85
CA GLY A 10 15.59 -7.71 0.20
C GLY A 10 14.99 -6.34 -0.12
N LEU A 11 13.78 -6.31 -0.69
CA LEU A 11 13.07 -5.07 -0.98
C LEU A 11 12.67 -4.33 0.31
N LEU A 12 12.08 -5.05 1.26
CA LEU A 12 11.54 -4.43 2.48
C LEU A 12 12.64 -3.87 3.38
N LEU A 13 13.75 -4.58 3.54
CA LEU A 13 14.93 -4.10 4.26
C LEU A 13 15.59 -2.91 3.52
N SER A 14 15.67 -2.95 2.20
CA SER A 14 16.17 -1.82 1.40
C SER A 14 15.32 -0.58 1.59
N LEU A 15 14.00 -0.69 1.58
CA LEU A 15 13.08 0.42 1.84
C LEU A 15 13.26 0.98 3.26
N GLN A 16 13.33 0.12 4.27
CA GLN A 16 13.52 0.53 5.65
C GLN A 16 14.86 1.23 5.88
N ASN A 17 15.92 0.78 5.22
CA ASN A 17 17.27 1.31 5.36
C ASN A 17 17.55 2.52 4.42
N SER A 18 16.61 2.89 3.54
CA SER A 18 16.82 3.95 2.55
C SER A 18 16.70 5.37 3.11
N GLY A 19 16.40 5.55 4.40
CA GLY A 19 16.32 6.84 5.08
C GLY A 19 15.55 6.78 6.38
N ALA A 20 15.67 7.82 7.21
CA ALA A 20 14.89 7.98 8.43
C ALA A 20 13.39 8.07 8.10
N ASN A 21 12.55 7.51 8.95
CA ASN A 21 11.09 7.51 8.84
C ASN A 21 10.55 6.87 7.56
N ARG A 22 11.28 5.92 6.97
CA ARG A 22 10.80 5.13 5.86
C ARG A 22 10.30 3.78 6.36
N HIS A 23 9.00 3.62 6.26
CA HIS A 23 8.30 2.42 6.74
C HIS A 23 7.54 1.75 5.59
N TRP A 24 7.27 0.47 5.77
CA TRP A 24 6.45 -0.31 4.84
C TRP A 24 5.34 -1.05 5.61
N LEU A 25 4.27 -1.36 4.92
CA LEU A 25 3.11 -2.08 5.41
C LEU A 25 2.52 -2.90 4.27
N LEU A 26 2.35 -4.20 4.46
CA LEU A 26 1.79 -5.13 3.48
C LEU A 26 1.07 -6.31 4.13
N PRO A 27 0.13 -6.98 3.45
CA PRO A 27 -0.58 -8.11 4.01
C PRO A 27 0.31 -9.35 4.06
N ALA A 28 0.13 -10.16 5.09
CA ALA A 28 0.76 -11.46 5.19
C ALA A 28 0.33 -12.38 4.04
N LYS A 29 1.28 -13.13 3.48
CA LYS A 29 0.96 -14.20 2.54
C LYS A 29 0.44 -15.41 3.31
N LYS A 30 -0.51 -16.13 2.72
CA LYS A 30 -0.98 -17.38 3.28
C LYS A 30 0.19 -18.38 3.44
N GLY A 31 0.31 -18.96 4.63
CA GLY A 31 1.33 -19.97 4.93
C GLY A 31 2.75 -19.41 5.18
N VAL A 32 2.89 -18.10 5.40
CA VAL A 32 4.17 -17.55 5.86
C VAL A 32 4.50 -18.13 7.23
N LYS A 33 5.71 -18.66 7.36
CA LYS A 33 6.23 -19.19 8.62
C LYS A 33 7.06 -18.12 9.32
N TYR A 34 6.81 -17.94 10.59
CA TYR A 34 7.56 -17.04 11.48
C TYR A 34 7.65 -17.65 12.88
N THR A 35 8.57 -17.17 13.66
CA THR A 35 8.72 -17.48 15.09
C THR A 35 8.32 -16.27 15.90
N LEU A 36 7.55 -16.46 16.96
CA LEU A 36 7.20 -15.39 17.89
C LEU A 36 8.44 -14.95 18.64
N LEU A 37 8.61 -13.66 18.84
CA LEU A 37 9.65 -13.05 19.66
C LEU A 37 9.10 -12.47 20.96
N ASP A 38 7.81 -12.19 21.02
CA ASP A 38 7.12 -11.76 22.22
C ASP A 38 6.72 -13.00 23.05
N ASP A 39 6.66 -12.84 24.38
CA ASP A 39 6.42 -13.95 25.31
C ASP A 39 4.99 -14.52 25.21
N GLU A 40 4.04 -13.70 24.73
CA GLU A 40 2.64 -14.08 24.55
C GLU A 40 2.16 -13.81 23.12
N GLU A 41 1.32 -14.68 22.61
CA GLU A 41 0.62 -14.46 21.34
C GLU A 41 -0.44 -13.38 21.52
N SER A 42 -0.36 -12.34 20.71
CA SER A 42 -1.28 -11.22 20.71
C SER A 42 -1.60 -10.77 19.30
N ASP A 43 -2.59 -9.91 19.15
CA ASP A 43 -2.94 -9.32 17.84
C ASP A 43 -1.89 -8.33 17.32
N ASP A 44 -0.89 -7.99 18.13
CA ASP A 44 0.20 -7.11 17.77
C ASP A 44 1.51 -7.65 18.37
N MET A 45 2.30 -8.33 17.56
CA MET A 45 3.47 -9.08 18.01
C MET A 45 4.70 -8.82 17.14
N ARG A 46 5.88 -9.02 17.72
CA ARG A 46 7.14 -9.10 16.97
C ARG A 46 7.39 -10.54 16.57
N VAL A 47 7.76 -10.71 15.33
CA VAL A 47 8.03 -12.02 14.75
C VAL A 47 9.38 -12.03 14.05
N GLU A 48 10.03 -13.16 14.07
CA GLU A 48 11.24 -13.42 13.29
C GLU A 48 10.92 -14.27 12.07
N MET A 49 11.43 -13.85 10.94
CA MET A 49 11.27 -14.54 9.66
C MET A 49 12.61 -14.89 9.05
N LYS A 50 12.68 -16.05 8.38
CA LYS A 50 13.87 -16.46 7.62
C LYS A 50 13.91 -15.76 6.27
N VAL A 51 15.08 -15.28 5.89
CA VAL A 51 15.33 -14.80 4.52
C VAL A 51 15.60 -16.00 3.63
N SER A 52 14.95 -16.06 2.46
CA SER A 52 15.10 -17.21 1.57
C SER A 52 16.56 -17.37 1.07
N PRO A 53 17.04 -18.59 0.89
CA PRO A 53 18.38 -18.84 0.34
C PRO A 53 18.59 -18.18 -1.03
N GLN A 54 17.54 -18.14 -1.87
CA GLN A 54 17.61 -17.50 -3.18
C GLN A 54 17.80 -15.97 -3.06
N ALA A 55 17.13 -15.31 -2.09
CA ALA A 55 17.33 -13.89 -1.85
C ALA A 55 18.76 -13.62 -1.38
N ARG A 56 19.30 -14.41 -0.47
CA ARG A 56 20.70 -14.30 0.00
C ARG A 56 21.72 -14.60 -1.10
N LYS A 57 21.42 -15.55 -2.00
CA LYS A 57 22.29 -15.81 -3.17
C LYS A 57 22.36 -14.60 -4.11
N LYS A 58 21.24 -13.86 -4.28
CA LYS A 58 21.22 -12.63 -5.09
C LYS A 58 21.85 -11.44 -4.38
N ASN A 59 21.72 -11.37 -3.07
CA ASN A 59 22.30 -10.33 -2.23
C ASN A 59 22.89 -10.96 -0.94
N PRO A 60 24.19 -11.27 -0.93
CA PRO A 60 24.87 -11.88 0.22
C PRO A 60 24.86 -11.05 1.50
N ASN A 61 24.61 -9.74 1.40
CA ASN A 61 24.54 -8.85 2.56
C ASN A 61 23.22 -8.95 3.34
N LEU A 62 22.25 -9.74 2.84
CA LEU A 62 21.01 -9.95 3.57
C LEU A 62 21.23 -10.87 4.78
N PRO A 63 20.63 -10.56 5.94
CA PRO A 63 20.72 -11.39 7.14
C PRO A 63 20.04 -12.76 6.90
N GLU A 64 20.33 -13.73 7.77
CA GLU A 64 19.63 -15.02 7.75
C GLU A 64 18.19 -14.94 8.20
N THR A 65 17.97 -14.12 9.21
CA THR A 65 16.67 -13.81 9.79
C THR A 65 16.48 -12.31 9.90
N TRP A 66 15.25 -11.86 10.00
CA TRP A 66 14.89 -10.47 10.21
C TRP A 66 13.62 -10.35 11.04
N GLN A 67 13.54 -9.27 11.80
CA GLN A 67 12.41 -9.03 12.67
C GLN A 67 11.37 -8.15 11.99
N VAL A 68 10.10 -8.47 12.24
CA VAL A 68 8.94 -7.81 11.65
C VAL A 68 7.85 -7.70 12.71
N ARG A 69 7.12 -6.62 12.69
CA ARG A 69 5.88 -6.50 13.46
C ARG A 69 4.73 -7.10 12.67
N ALA A 70 3.97 -7.99 13.28
CA ALA A 70 2.77 -8.60 12.75
C ALA A 70 1.56 -8.05 13.52
N VAL A 71 0.61 -7.44 12.80
CA VAL A 71 -0.64 -6.93 13.37
C VAL A 71 -1.80 -7.69 12.76
N THR A 72 -2.61 -8.32 13.61
CA THR A 72 -3.81 -9.07 13.23
C THR A 72 -5.06 -8.29 13.62
N TYR A 73 -6.01 -8.20 12.72
CA TYR A 73 -7.28 -7.50 12.95
C TYR A 73 -8.42 -8.20 12.22
N GLN A 74 -9.65 -7.90 12.61
CA GLN A 74 -10.85 -8.54 12.05
C GLN A 74 -11.42 -7.72 10.88
N VAL A 75 -11.69 -8.40 9.78
CA VAL A 75 -12.43 -7.83 8.64
C VAL A 75 -13.61 -8.76 8.33
N GLN A 76 -14.82 -8.27 8.54
CA GLN A 76 -16.05 -9.06 8.34
C GLN A 76 -16.00 -10.43 9.05
N GLY A 77 -15.50 -10.44 10.29
CA GLY A 77 -15.37 -11.66 11.11
C GLY A 77 -14.25 -12.62 10.70
N LYS A 78 -13.36 -12.21 9.80
CA LYS A 78 -12.19 -13.01 9.38
C LYS A 78 -10.89 -12.32 9.84
N PRO A 79 -9.97 -13.05 10.49
CA PRO A 79 -8.69 -12.49 10.87
C PRO A 79 -7.85 -12.20 9.63
N LYS A 80 -7.25 -11.02 9.62
CA LYS A 80 -6.26 -10.60 8.62
C LYS A 80 -5.00 -10.11 9.32
N THR A 81 -3.87 -10.58 8.88
CA THR A 81 -2.57 -10.17 9.40
C THR A 81 -1.85 -9.31 8.36
N VAL A 82 -1.26 -8.23 8.83
CA VAL A 82 -0.34 -7.38 8.07
C VAL A 82 1.02 -7.38 8.74
N PHE A 83 2.05 -7.25 7.93
CA PHE A 83 3.43 -7.07 8.38
C PHE A 83 3.85 -5.63 8.16
N THR A 84 4.61 -5.08 9.09
CA THR A 84 5.03 -3.68 9.02
C THR A 84 6.36 -3.43 9.74
N SER A 85 7.03 -2.35 9.35
CA SER A 85 8.17 -1.77 10.06
C SER A 85 7.77 -0.53 10.90
N LEU A 86 6.48 -0.18 10.96
CA LEU A 86 6.00 0.94 11.78
C LEU A 86 6.25 0.65 13.26
N PRO A 87 6.84 1.60 14.02
CA PRO A 87 7.11 1.41 15.44
C PRO A 87 5.81 1.36 16.25
N ARG A 88 5.75 0.43 17.22
CA ARG A 88 4.56 0.21 18.06
C ARG A 88 4.24 1.42 18.93
N GLU A 89 5.27 2.14 19.36
CA GLU A 89 5.18 3.29 20.25
C GLU A 89 4.48 4.49 19.60
N GLN A 90 4.52 4.57 18.27
CA GLN A 90 3.94 5.68 17.51
C GLN A 90 2.62 5.29 16.82
N TYR A 91 2.45 4.01 16.51
CA TYR A 91 1.30 3.50 15.76
C TYR A 91 0.76 2.26 16.44
N ASP A 92 -0.36 2.36 17.11
CA ASP A 92 -1.05 1.20 17.68
C ASP A 92 -1.60 0.26 16.59
N ALA A 93 -2.09 -0.91 16.98
CA ALA A 93 -2.62 -1.91 16.06
C ALA A 93 -3.82 -1.39 15.25
N GLY A 94 -4.68 -0.58 15.86
CA GLY A 94 -5.84 0.04 15.22
C GLY A 94 -5.43 1.02 14.13
N ALA A 95 -4.44 1.89 14.41
CA ALA A 95 -3.89 2.82 13.44
C ALA A 95 -3.25 2.09 12.24
N VAL A 96 -2.51 0.98 12.48
CA VAL A 96 -1.93 0.16 11.41
C VAL A 96 -3.02 -0.49 10.54
N ALA A 97 -4.08 -1.02 11.15
CA ALA A 97 -5.21 -1.62 10.43
C ALA A 97 -5.95 -0.59 9.58
N ALA A 98 -6.26 0.59 10.15
CA ALA A 98 -6.89 1.70 9.45
C ALA A 98 -6.03 2.19 8.28
N LEU A 99 -4.72 2.39 8.50
CA LEU A 99 -3.80 2.79 7.45
C LEU A 99 -3.75 1.77 6.30
N TYR A 100 -3.76 0.46 6.60
CA TYR A 100 -3.78 -0.53 5.53
C TYR A 100 -5.09 -0.53 4.75
N HIS A 101 -6.20 -0.17 5.38
CA HIS A 101 -7.50 -0.05 4.71
C HIS A 101 -7.46 1.02 3.60
N GLU A 102 -6.71 2.11 3.81
CA GLU A 102 -6.51 3.18 2.80
C GLU A 102 -5.83 2.69 1.51
N ARG A 103 -5.20 1.51 1.52
CA ARG A 103 -4.66 0.90 0.28
C ARG A 103 -5.75 0.73 -0.80
N TRP A 104 -7.00 0.56 -0.39
CA TRP A 104 -8.13 0.42 -1.31
C TRP A 104 -8.33 1.66 -2.20
N GLU A 105 -7.91 2.83 -1.75
CA GLU A 105 -7.95 4.07 -2.53
C GLU A 105 -7.19 3.98 -3.86
N ILE A 106 -6.14 3.15 -3.93
CA ILE A 106 -5.42 2.88 -5.18
C ILE A 106 -6.32 2.19 -6.20
N GLU A 107 -7.11 1.21 -5.76
CA GLU A 107 -8.04 0.48 -6.62
C GLU A 107 -9.20 1.37 -7.06
N LEU A 108 -9.68 2.24 -6.18
CA LEU A 108 -10.67 3.26 -6.50
C LEU A 108 -10.13 4.26 -7.52
N GLY A 109 -8.89 4.72 -7.37
CA GLY A 109 -8.24 5.61 -8.34
C GLY A 109 -8.13 4.99 -9.73
N TYR A 110 -7.75 3.72 -9.83
CA TYR A 110 -7.76 3.01 -11.12
C TYR A 110 -9.16 2.92 -11.73
N ARG A 111 -10.16 2.62 -10.91
CA ARG A 111 -11.56 2.59 -11.35
C ARG A 111 -12.02 3.96 -11.84
N ASP A 112 -11.68 5.02 -11.13
CA ASP A 112 -12.06 6.38 -11.48
C ASP A 112 -11.45 6.78 -12.82
N ILE A 113 -10.18 6.49 -13.05
CA ILE A 113 -9.53 6.74 -14.35
C ILE A 113 -10.21 5.97 -15.47
N LYS A 114 -10.43 4.66 -15.28
CA LYS A 114 -11.01 3.81 -16.32
C LYS A 114 -12.48 4.10 -16.61
N SER A 115 -13.28 4.30 -15.56
CA SER A 115 -14.73 4.35 -15.69
C SER A 115 -15.27 5.76 -15.73
N SER A 116 -14.76 6.67 -14.88
CA SER A 116 -15.33 8.01 -14.75
C SER A 116 -14.75 8.99 -15.75
N MET A 117 -13.45 8.96 -16.02
CA MET A 117 -12.82 9.87 -16.97
C MET A 117 -12.99 9.41 -18.44
N GLN A 118 -13.07 8.12 -18.71
CA GLN A 118 -13.04 7.60 -20.06
C GLN A 118 -14.24 6.73 -20.44
N HIS A 119 -15.31 6.72 -19.62
CA HIS A 119 -16.53 5.95 -19.90
C HIS A 119 -16.27 4.49 -20.32
N ASN A 120 -15.29 3.83 -19.67
CA ASN A 120 -14.80 2.47 -19.99
C ASN A 120 -14.13 2.31 -21.36
N ALA A 121 -13.84 3.39 -22.08
CA ALA A 121 -13.22 3.37 -23.41
C ALA A 121 -11.74 3.80 -23.35
N LEU A 122 -10.96 3.26 -22.40
CA LEU A 122 -9.51 3.53 -22.32
C LEU A 122 -8.80 2.85 -23.51
N VAL A 123 -8.83 3.48 -24.66
CA VAL A 123 -8.03 3.09 -25.81
C VAL A 123 -7.02 4.21 -26.07
N LEU A 124 -5.76 3.94 -25.79
CA LEU A 124 -4.68 4.83 -26.20
C LEU A 124 -4.60 4.81 -27.73
N ARG A 125 -4.68 5.97 -28.36
CA ARG A 125 -4.73 6.12 -29.82
C ARG A 125 -3.35 6.23 -30.45
N SER A 126 -2.36 6.57 -29.63
CA SER A 126 -0.98 6.77 -30.06
C SER A 126 -0.31 5.47 -30.45
N LYS A 127 0.52 5.54 -31.50
CA LYS A 127 1.22 4.39 -32.07
C LYS A 127 2.71 4.37 -31.74
N THR A 128 3.27 5.47 -31.20
CA THR A 128 4.68 5.54 -30.75
C THR A 128 4.75 5.55 -29.24
N VAL A 129 5.86 5.07 -28.68
CA VAL A 129 6.07 4.97 -27.24
C VAL A 129 5.97 6.34 -26.57
N GLU A 130 6.58 7.35 -27.16
CA GLU A 130 6.60 8.73 -26.65
C GLU A 130 5.19 9.31 -26.56
N LEU A 131 4.39 9.13 -27.60
CA LEU A 131 3.01 9.63 -27.62
C LEU A 131 2.10 8.85 -26.65
N VAL A 132 2.32 7.54 -26.47
CA VAL A 132 1.64 6.75 -25.43
C VAL A 132 1.95 7.32 -24.04
N TYR A 133 3.20 7.65 -23.75
CA TYR A 133 3.54 8.30 -22.48
C TYR A 133 2.88 9.67 -22.33
N GLN A 134 2.82 10.48 -23.39
CA GLN A 134 2.10 11.77 -23.34
C GLN A 134 0.62 11.61 -23.04
N GLU A 135 -0.06 10.64 -23.67
CA GLU A 135 -1.46 10.33 -23.36
C GLU A 135 -1.64 9.91 -21.90
N LEU A 136 -0.75 9.03 -21.38
CA LEU A 136 -0.80 8.59 -19.97
C LEU A 136 -0.56 9.75 -19.01
N TRP A 137 0.44 10.59 -19.27
CA TRP A 137 0.70 11.76 -18.43
C TRP A 137 -0.43 12.78 -18.46
N GLY A 138 -1.03 13.02 -19.63
CA GLY A 138 -2.21 13.88 -19.77
C GLY A 138 -3.38 13.37 -18.95
N LEU A 139 -3.64 12.05 -19.01
CA LEU A 139 -4.68 11.39 -18.25
C LEU A 139 -4.46 11.52 -16.72
N LEU A 140 -3.23 11.24 -16.26
CA LEU A 140 -2.88 11.34 -14.85
C LEU A 140 -2.93 12.80 -14.36
N LEU A 141 -2.53 13.75 -15.18
CA LEU A 141 -2.64 15.18 -14.86
C LEU A 141 -4.10 15.59 -14.71
N GLY A 142 -4.95 15.21 -15.65
CA GLY A 142 -6.40 15.47 -15.56
C GLY A 142 -7.03 14.86 -14.31
N TYR A 143 -6.68 13.60 -14.00
CA TYR A 143 -7.12 12.96 -12.77
C TYR A 143 -6.70 13.74 -11.52
N ASN A 144 -5.42 14.14 -11.44
CA ASN A 144 -4.89 14.87 -10.29
C ASN A 144 -5.52 16.25 -10.13
N LEU A 145 -5.82 16.95 -11.23
CA LEU A 145 -6.51 18.26 -11.18
C LEU A 145 -7.92 18.10 -10.60
N VAL A 146 -8.72 17.17 -11.10
CA VAL A 146 -10.07 16.93 -10.57
C VAL A 146 -10.01 16.49 -9.10
N ARG A 147 -9.09 15.60 -8.74
CA ARG A 147 -8.91 15.16 -7.34
C ARG A 147 -8.50 16.31 -6.43
N ARG A 148 -7.65 17.22 -6.88
CA ARG A 148 -7.22 18.39 -6.11
C ARG A 148 -8.40 19.30 -5.82
N GLU A 149 -9.19 19.66 -6.84
CA GLU A 149 -10.36 20.53 -6.67
C GLU A 149 -11.41 19.87 -5.76
N ALA A 150 -11.69 18.58 -5.97
CA ALA A 150 -12.60 17.82 -5.12
C ALA A 150 -12.10 17.76 -3.66
N SER A 151 -10.79 17.62 -3.45
CA SER A 151 -10.20 17.61 -2.10
C SER A 151 -10.30 18.97 -1.41
N GLN A 152 -10.09 20.07 -2.14
CA GLN A 152 -10.26 21.40 -1.60
C GLN A 152 -11.70 21.65 -1.18
N ALA A 153 -12.67 21.32 -2.05
CA ALA A 153 -14.08 21.42 -1.73
C ALA A 153 -14.49 20.56 -0.53
N ALA A 154 -13.93 19.35 -0.38
CA ALA A 154 -14.16 18.50 0.78
C ALA A 154 -13.72 19.18 2.07
N VAL A 155 -12.50 19.73 2.10
CA VAL A 155 -11.94 20.42 3.27
C VAL A 155 -12.78 21.65 3.65
N GLU A 156 -13.18 22.47 2.67
CA GLU A 156 -14.04 23.63 2.89
C GLU A 156 -15.40 23.28 3.53
N HIS A 157 -15.88 22.06 3.30
CA HIS A 157 -17.13 21.54 3.88
C HIS A 157 -16.92 20.61 5.07
N GLY A 158 -15.72 20.56 5.63
CA GLY A 158 -15.39 19.71 6.80
C GLY A 158 -15.49 18.20 6.53
N ARG A 159 -15.31 17.78 5.28
CA ARG A 159 -15.33 16.37 4.85
C ARG A 159 -13.93 15.85 4.54
N MET A 160 -13.79 14.52 4.56
CA MET A 160 -12.58 13.89 4.10
C MET A 160 -12.54 13.83 2.55
N PRO A 161 -11.38 14.00 1.91
CA PRO A 161 -11.26 13.98 0.45
C PRO A 161 -11.79 12.69 -0.22
N ASN A 162 -11.68 11.54 0.45
CA ASN A 162 -12.16 10.24 -0.03
C ASN A 162 -13.69 10.06 0.07
N GLU A 163 -14.41 10.96 0.77
CA GLU A 163 -15.87 10.96 0.81
C GLU A 163 -16.50 11.62 -0.43
N ILE A 164 -15.71 12.35 -1.22
CA ILE A 164 -16.19 12.99 -2.44
C ILE A 164 -16.15 11.99 -3.61
N SER A 165 -17.30 11.78 -4.23
CA SER A 165 -17.38 10.93 -5.42
C SER A 165 -16.66 11.57 -6.61
N PHE A 166 -15.60 10.92 -7.09
CA PHE A 166 -14.84 11.38 -8.25
C PHE A 166 -15.72 11.49 -9.51
N LYS A 167 -16.66 10.58 -9.70
CA LYS A 167 -17.59 10.60 -10.83
C LYS A 167 -18.39 11.91 -10.89
N TYR A 168 -18.89 12.37 -9.74
CA TYR A 168 -19.65 13.65 -9.69
C TYR A 168 -18.73 14.86 -9.80
N ALA A 169 -17.49 14.77 -9.35
CA ALA A 169 -16.52 15.85 -9.51
C ALA A 169 -16.08 16.08 -10.96
N CYS A 170 -16.27 15.08 -11.85
CA CYS A 170 -16.00 15.18 -13.28
C CYS A 170 -17.15 15.77 -14.11
N GLN A 171 -18.31 16.07 -13.52
CA GLN A 171 -19.49 16.63 -14.17
C GLN A 171 -19.55 18.14 -14.00
#